data_47fa7a634c1436577622f4db9201e07d
#
_entry.id   47fa7a634c1436577622f4db9201e07d
#
_cell.length_a   1.000
_cell.length_b   1.000
_cell.length_c   1.000
_cell.angle_alpha   90.00
_cell.angle_beta   90.00
_cell.angle_gamma   90.00
#
_symmetry.space_group_name_H-M   'P 1'
#
loop_
_entity.id
_entity.type
_entity.pdbx_description
1 polymer ?
#
loop_
_entity_poly.entity_id
_entity_poly.type
_entity_poly.pdbx_seq_one_letter_code
_entity_poly.pdbx_strand_id
1 'polypeptide(L)'
;MRVLRVGLVLLLWVFAITAQAELKFPALSGRVVDNAQMIEPAVRQQLTQELASHEQSTGEQVVVVTLPDLQGTSIEDFGYQLGRYWGIGQKDKNNGALLIVARDDRKLRIEVGYGLEDRLTDAQSSVIIHQVITPAFKAGNFSKGISDGVSAMLLVLGGNPLDEPSAAYDGGGERGSEFFDRHPGALVFLVLLFFVTIFVCQLLGILPSGGGGRGGSGGFGGGGFGGGGFGGGGGGGFSGGGGSFGGGGSSGGW
;
A
#
# COMPACT_ATOMS: atom_id res chain seq x y z
N MET A 1 -3.11 -46.80 -13.26
CA MET A 1 -2.83 -46.54 -11.85
C MET A 1 -1.69 -45.53 -11.61
N ARG A 2 -0.57 -45.57 -12.36
CA ARG A 2 0.53 -44.56 -12.19
C ARG A 2 0.14 -43.16 -12.59
N VAL A 3 -0.56 -42.99 -13.69
CA VAL A 3 -1.03 -41.65 -14.21
C VAL A 3 -2.02 -41.01 -13.25
N LEU A 4 -2.92 -41.81 -12.64
CA LEU A 4 -3.88 -41.32 -11.65
C LEU A 4 -3.21 -40.79 -10.37
N ARG A 5 -2.13 -41.46 -9.93
CA ARG A 5 -1.34 -41.06 -8.76
C ARG A 5 -0.55 -39.78 -9.03
N VAL A 6 0.01 -39.60 -10.22
CA VAL A 6 0.72 -38.39 -10.63
C VAL A 6 -0.25 -37.21 -10.73
N GLY A 7 -1.45 -37.43 -11.31
CA GLY A 7 -2.50 -36.40 -11.36
C GLY A 7 -2.98 -35.93 -9.99
N LEU A 8 -3.13 -36.88 -9.03
CA LEU A 8 -3.53 -36.57 -7.67
C LEU A 8 -2.45 -35.77 -6.91
N VAL A 9 -1.16 -36.12 -7.10
CA VAL A 9 -0.04 -35.37 -6.50
C VAL A 9 0.05 -33.97 -7.08
N LEU A 10 -0.10 -33.78 -8.38
CA LEU A 10 -0.13 -32.46 -9.02
C LEU A 10 -1.33 -31.63 -8.54
N LEU A 11 -2.49 -32.24 -8.37
CA LEU A 11 -3.69 -31.55 -7.86
C LEU A 11 -3.48 -31.09 -6.40
N LEU A 12 -2.86 -31.92 -5.56
CA LEU A 12 -2.51 -31.56 -4.18
C LEU A 12 -1.47 -30.44 -4.11
N TRP A 13 -0.52 -30.40 -5.05
CA TRP A 13 0.45 -29.30 -5.16
C TRP A 13 -0.21 -27.97 -5.53
N VAL A 14 -1.20 -27.98 -6.42
CA VAL A 14 -1.95 -26.78 -6.81
C VAL A 14 -2.79 -26.24 -5.65
N PHE A 15 -3.36 -27.11 -4.80
CA PHE A 15 -4.12 -26.70 -3.61
C PHE A 15 -3.25 -26.18 -2.46
N ALA A 16 -1.95 -26.53 -2.41
CA ALA A 16 -1.04 -26.08 -1.36
C ALA A 16 -0.62 -24.59 -1.45
N ILE A 17 -0.89 -23.92 -2.57
CA ILE A 17 -0.37 -22.57 -2.85
C ILE A 17 -1.31 -21.42 -2.36
N THR A 18 -2.49 -21.71 -1.83
CA THR A 18 -3.50 -20.69 -1.53
C THR A 18 -3.73 -20.36 -0.05
N ALA A 19 -2.84 -20.76 0.85
CA ALA A 19 -2.91 -20.29 2.23
C ALA A 19 -2.31 -18.88 2.33
N GLN A 20 -3.04 -17.87 1.88
CA GLN A 20 -2.72 -16.48 2.22
C GLN A 20 -3.09 -16.29 3.69
N ALA A 21 -2.09 -16.01 4.53
CA ALA A 21 -2.36 -15.65 5.92
C ALA A 21 -3.16 -14.32 5.92
N GLU A 22 -4.29 -14.31 6.60
CA GLU A 22 -5.08 -13.09 6.79
C GLU A 22 -4.25 -12.09 7.61
N LEU A 23 -4.11 -10.87 7.08
CA LEU A 23 -3.36 -9.80 7.75
C LEU A 23 -4.09 -9.39 9.04
N LYS A 24 -3.35 -9.32 10.13
CA LYS A 24 -3.86 -8.86 11.41
C LYS A 24 -3.52 -7.39 11.61
N PHE A 25 -4.53 -6.54 11.52
CA PHE A 25 -4.36 -5.12 11.76
C PHE A 25 -4.48 -4.79 13.25
N PRO A 26 -3.67 -3.85 13.76
CA PRO A 26 -3.81 -3.36 15.13
C PRO A 26 -5.13 -2.61 15.31
N ALA A 27 -5.61 -2.54 16.55
CA ALA A 27 -6.75 -1.70 16.88
C ALA A 27 -6.38 -0.22 16.76
N LEU A 28 -7.28 0.60 16.23
CA LEU A 28 -7.13 2.04 16.18
C LEU A 28 -7.38 2.63 17.59
N SER A 29 -6.33 2.73 18.40
CA SER A 29 -6.42 3.20 19.79
C SER A 29 -6.35 4.73 19.92
N GLY A 30 -6.03 5.44 18.84
CA GLY A 30 -5.88 6.89 18.82
C GLY A 30 -5.18 7.36 17.56
N ARG A 31 -4.80 8.64 17.51
CA ARG A 31 -4.07 9.23 16.37
C ARG A 31 -2.61 8.78 16.29
N VAL A 32 -2.08 8.22 17.39
CA VAL A 32 -0.73 7.65 17.46
C VAL A 32 -0.82 6.25 18.05
N VAL A 33 -0.60 5.24 17.22
CA VAL A 33 -0.62 3.81 17.56
C VAL A 33 0.82 3.28 17.53
N ASP A 34 1.46 3.20 18.69
CA ASP A 34 2.89 2.86 18.79
C ASP A 34 3.10 1.42 19.28
N ASN A 35 2.85 0.45 18.40
CA ASN A 35 2.98 -0.97 18.73
C ASN A 35 4.43 -1.48 18.69
N ALA A 36 5.31 -0.79 17.97
CA ALA A 36 6.73 -1.12 17.90
C ALA A 36 7.56 -0.42 18.98
N GLN A 37 6.94 0.43 19.81
CA GLN A 37 7.61 1.20 20.87
C GLN A 37 8.78 2.05 20.34
N MET A 38 8.53 2.75 19.24
CA MET A 38 9.52 3.60 18.58
C MET A 38 9.41 5.08 18.96
N ILE A 39 8.33 5.46 19.68
CA ILE A 39 8.03 6.86 20.00
C ILE A 39 8.14 7.06 21.52
N GLU A 40 8.95 8.01 21.92
CA GLU A 40 9.06 8.41 23.32
C GLU A 40 7.72 8.89 23.87
N PRO A 41 7.37 8.59 25.14
CA PRO A 41 6.06 8.94 25.69
C PRO A 41 5.71 10.43 25.60
N ALA A 42 6.68 11.31 25.80
CA ALA A 42 6.49 12.76 25.70
C ALA A 42 6.18 13.19 24.26
N VAL A 43 6.93 12.66 23.27
CA VAL A 43 6.70 12.92 21.85
C VAL A 43 5.36 12.36 21.40
N ARG A 44 4.96 11.17 21.87
CA ARG A 44 3.65 10.60 21.57
C ARG A 44 2.50 11.49 22.06
N GLN A 45 2.62 12.07 23.25
CA GLN A 45 1.62 13.03 23.76
C GLN A 45 1.56 14.29 22.90
N GLN A 46 2.72 14.85 22.55
CA GLN A 46 2.81 16.03 21.69
C GLN A 46 2.18 15.76 20.32
N LEU A 47 2.55 14.67 19.65
CA LEU A 47 1.98 14.26 18.37
C LEU A 47 0.46 14.07 18.46
N THR A 48 -0.04 13.45 19.52
CA THR A 48 -1.48 13.26 19.71
C THR A 48 -2.22 14.58 19.79
N GLN A 49 -1.66 15.59 20.45
CA GLN A 49 -2.25 16.94 20.54
C GLN A 49 -2.16 17.68 19.21
N GLU A 50 -1.02 17.62 18.53
CA GLU A 50 -0.78 18.27 17.25
C GLU A 50 -1.75 17.73 16.18
N LEU A 51 -1.87 16.41 16.07
CA LEU A 51 -2.79 15.75 15.14
C LEU A 51 -4.27 16.02 15.49
N ALA A 52 -4.60 16.10 16.77
CA ALA A 52 -5.95 16.46 17.20
C ALA A 52 -6.29 17.92 16.84
N SER A 53 -5.36 18.85 17.03
CA SER A 53 -5.53 20.26 16.67
C SER A 53 -5.69 20.43 15.15
N HIS A 54 -4.90 19.71 14.35
CA HIS A 54 -5.02 19.70 12.90
C HIS A 54 -6.41 19.21 12.47
N GLU A 55 -6.86 18.08 12.98
CA GLU A 55 -8.18 17.54 12.66
C GLU A 55 -9.31 18.48 13.08
N GLN A 56 -9.21 19.14 14.23
CA GLN A 56 -10.21 20.11 14.67
C GLN A 56 -10.30 21.33 13.75
N SER A 57 -9.17 21.78 13.20
CA SER A 57 -9.12 22.98 12.36
C SER A 57 -9.48 22.71 10.89
N THR A 58 -9.15 21.54 10.36
CA THR A 58 -9.26 21.20 8.93
C THR A 58 -10.29 20.11 8.64
N GLY A 59 -10.58 19.26 9.62
CA GLY A 59 -11.35 18.04 9.47
C GLY A 59 -10.56 16.88 8.85
N GLU A 60 -9.26 17.06 8.61
CA GLU A 60 -8.38 16.04 8.03
C GLU A 60 -7.86 15.12 9.12
N GLN A 61 -7.88 13.81 8.85
CA GLN A 61 -7.43 12.81 9.81
C GLN A 61 -6.04 12.29 9.44
N VAL A 62 -5.04 12.65 10.23
CA VAL A 62 -3.68 12.12 10.09
C VAL A 62 -3.39 11.19 11.27
N VAL A 63 -2.89 9.98 10.98
CA VAL A 63 -2.59 8.95 11.98
C VAL A 63 -1.18 8.43 11.78
N VAL A 64 -0.50 8.20 12.90
CA VAL A 64 0.82 7.56 12.94
C VAL A 64 0.66 6.15 13.49
N VAL A 65 1.27 5.17 12.82
CA VAL A 65 1.33 3.80 13.32
C VAL A 65 2.74 3.25 13.22
N THR A 66 3.23 2.69 14.30
CA THR A 66 4.44 1.87 14.29
C THR A 66 4.09 0.42 14.51
N LEU A 67 4.72 -0.47 13.75
CA LEU A 67 4.48 -1.91 13.74
C LEU A 67 5.79 -2.65 13.97
N PRO A 68 5.78 -3.82 14.64
CA PRO A 68 6.94 -4.69 14.66
C PRO A 68 7.36 -5.11 13.26
N ASP A 69 6.42 -5.66 12.47
CA ASP A 69 6.65 -6.19 11.14
C ASP A 69 5.40 -6.06 10.25
N LEU A 70 5.57 -6.37 8.96
CA LEU A 70 4.52 -6.32 7.93
C LEU A 70 3.87 -7.70 7.66
N GLN A 71 4.12 -8.70 8.47
CA GLN A 71 3.54 -10.04 8.35
C GLN A 71 3.80 -10.70 6.99
N GLY A 72 4.93 -10.38 6.36
CA GLY A 72 5.34 -10.93 5.07
C GLY A 72 4.70 -10.28 3.84
N THR A 73 3.93 -9.20 4.00
CA THR A 73 3.38 -8.43 2.86
C THR A 73 4.23 -7.20 2.53
N SER A 74 3.93 -6.53 1.42
CA SER A 74 4.56 -5.24 1.10
C SER A 74 4.00 -4.13 1.98
N ILE A 75 4.77 -3.07 2.18
CA ILE A 75 4.29 -1.92 2.98
C ILE A 75 3.18 -1.16 2.24
N GLU A 76 3.18 -1.19 0.93
CA GLU A 76 2.15 -0.62 0.07
C GLU A 76 0.81 -1.34 0.29
N ASP A 77 0.82 -2.67 0.18
CA ASP A 77 -0.39 -3.48 0.37
C ASP A 77 -0.89 -3.42 1.81
N PHE A 78 0.03 -3.44 2.78
CA PHE A 78 -0.32 -3.31 4.18
C PHE A 78 -0.96 -1.95 4.47
N GLY A 79 -0.35 -0.86 3.99
CA GLY A 79 -0.79 0.51 4.22
C GLY A 79 -2.17 0.79 3.63
N TYR A 80 -2.35 0.42 2.38
CA TYR A 80 -3.62 0.53 1.69
C TYR A 80 -4.76 -0.20 2.41
N GLN A 81 -4.51 -1.46 2.82
CA GLN A 81 -5.51 -2.26 3.52
C GLN A 81 -5.77 -1.71 4.93
N LEU A 82 -4.73 -1.28 5.65
CA LEU A 82 -4.86 -0.70 6.98
C LEU A 82 -5.68 0.59 6.95
N GLY A 83 -5.40 1.49 6.00
CA GLY A 83 -6.14 2.73 5.84
C GLY A 83 -7.63 2.50 5.63
N ARG A 84 -7.97 1.53 4.81
CA ARG A 84 -9.37 1.10 4.57
C ARG A 84 -9.99 0.40 5.78
N TYR A 85 -9.25 -0.48 6.44
CA TYR A 85 -9.72 -1.19 7.62
C TYR A 85 -10.05 -0.22 8.76
N TRP A 86 -9.22 0.78 8.97
CA TRP A 86 -9.44 1.83 9.95
C TRP A 86 -10.44 2.90 9.49
N GLY A 87 -10.66 3.01 8.19
CA GLY A 87 -11.54 4.02 7.59
C GLY A 87 -11.10 5.45 7.89
N ILE A 88 -9.78 5.71 7.90
CA ILE A 88 -9.24 7.03 8.24
C ILE A 88 -9.67 8.08 7.23
N GLY A 89 -10.09 9.26 7.71
CA GLY A 89 -10.67 10.32 6.91
C GLY A 89 -12.20 10.26 6.85
N GLN A 90 -12.82 11.32 6.39
CA GLN A 90 -14.27 11.42 6.25
C GLN A 90 -14.72 10.70 4.98
N LYS A 91 -15.83 9.95 5.06
CA LYS A 91 -16.35 9.09 3.98
C LYS A 91 -16.49 9.82 2.64
N ASP A 92 -17.01 11.05 2.65
CA ASP A 92 -17.29 11.79 1.42
C ASP A 92 -16.11 12.63 0.94
N LYS A 93 -15.12 12.85 1.81
CA LYS A 93 -13.95 13.67 1.52
C LYS A 93 -12.69 12.86 1.28
N ASN A 94 -12.59 11.63 1.81
CA ASN A 94 -11.40 10.78 1.74
C ASN A 94 -10.12 11.50 2.20
N ASN A 95 -10.25 12.38 3.20
CA ASN A 95 -9.22 13.29 3.68
C ASN A 95 -8.43 12.72 4.86
N GLY A 96 -7.98 11.49 4.68
CA GLY A 96 -7.15 10.76 5.62
C GLY A 96 -5.71 10.60 5.14
N ALA A 97 -4.74 10.56 6.05
CA ALA A 97 -3.36 10.18 5.77
C ALA A 97 -2.78 9.33 6.90
N LEU A 98 -1.86 8.42 6.56
CA LEU A 98 -1.19 7.53 7.50
C LEU A 98 0.33 7.65 7.34
N LEU A 99 1.05 7.80 8.46
CA LEU A 99 2.48 7.50 8.50
C LEU A 99 2.66 6.13 9.13
N ILE A 100 3.13 5.17 8.34
CA ILE A 100 3.32 3.77 8.73
C ILE A 100 4.81 3.49 8.84
N VAL A 101 5.24 2.91 9.95
CA VAL A 101 6.64 2.54 10.20
C VAL A 101 6.68 1.08 10.65
N ALA A 102 7.35 0.21 9.88
CA ALA A 102 7.60 -1.18 10.21
C ALA A 102 9.05 -1.35 10.66
N ARG A 103 9.24 -1.57 11.97
CA ARG A 103 10.55 -1.54 12.61
C ARG A 103 11.51 -2.61 12.09
N ASP A 104 11.07 -3.86 12.08
CA ASP A 104 11.93 -5.01 11.78
C ASP A 104 12.19 -5.15 10.27
N ASP A 105 11.21 -4.72 9.44
CA ASP A 105 11.36 -4.62 7.98
C ASP A 105 12.18 -3.40 7.55
N ARG A 106 12.40 -2.43 8.44
CA ARG A 106 13.04 -1.13 8.15
C ARG A 106 12.37 -0.40 6.99
N LYS A 107 11.05 -0.41 6.97
CA LYS A 107 10.25 0.24 5.94
C LYS A 107 9.31 1.26 6.55
N LEU A 108 9.09 2.32 5.80
CA LEU A 108 8.11 3.34 6.15
C LEU A 108 7.32 3.77 4.92
N ARG A 109 6.10 4.23 5.14
CA ARG A 109 5.22 4.70 4.08
C ARG A 109 4.34 5.84 4.58
N ILE A 110 4.15 6.82 3.73
CA ILE A 110 3.05 7.77 3.85
C ILE A 110 1.97 7.29 2.89
N GLU A 111 0.84 6.89 3.44
CA GLU A 111 -0.35 6.49 2.68
C GLU A 111 -1.32 7.66 2.67
N VAL A 112 -1.84 8.04 1.49
CA VAL A 112 -2.64 9.24 1.30
C VAL A 112 -4.01 8.87 0.75
N GLY A 113 -5.05 9.41 1.38
CA GLY A 113 -6.43 9.28 0.89
C GLY A 113 -6.69 10.22 -0.28
N TYR A 114 -7.59 9.83 -1.17
CA TYR A 114 -7.89 10.54 -2.43
C TYR A 114 -8.11 12.06 -2.29
N GLY A 115 -8.69 12.50 -1.18
CA GLY A 115 -8.98 13.93 -0.96
C GLY A 115 -7.78 14.77 -0.52
N LEU A 116 -6.61 14.15 -0.32
CA LEU A 116 -5.37 14.84 0.06
C LEU A 116 -4.27 14.73 -1.00
N GLU A 117 -4.46 13.92 -2.05
CA GLU A 117 -3.44 13.65 -3.07
C GLU A 117 -3.03 14.90 -3.88
N ASP A 118 -3.88 15.91 -3.95
CA ASP A 118 -3.60 17.20 -4.61
C ASP A 118 -2.58 18.05 -3.84
N ARG A 119 -2.46 17.86 -2.53
CA ARG A 119 -1.52 18.59 -1.64
C ARG A 119 -0.39 17.70 -1.14
N LEU A 120 -0.72 16.60 -0.50
CA LEU A 120 0.26 15.61 -0.06
C LEU A 120 0.50 14.61 -1.19
N THR A 121 1.10 15.09 -2.28
CA THR A 121 1.40 14.30 -3.48
C THR A 121 2.41 13.19 -3.19
N ASP A 122 2.54 12.23 -4.11
CA ASP A 122 3.59 11.20 -4.04
C ASP A 122 4.98 11.83 -3.98
N ALA A 123 5.22 12.93 -4.71
CA ALA A 123 6.48 13.65 -4.70
C ALA A 123 6.74 14.28 -3.32
N GLN A 124 5.77 14.99 -2.74
CA GLN A 124 5.89 15.56 -1.39
C GLN A 124 6.08 14.48 -0.33
N SER A 125 5.34 13.38 -0.41
CA SER A 125 5.50 12.22 0.47
C SER A 125 6.92 11.62 0.36
N SER A 126 7.46 11.54 -0.85
CA SER A 126 8.83 11.08 -1.10
C SER A 126 9.88 12.01 -0.49
N VAL A 127 9.72 13.33 -0.63
CA VAL A 127 10.61 14.34 -0.01
C VAL A 127 10.60 14.17 1.51
N ILE A 128 9.43 14.09 2.13
CA ILE A 128 9.30 13.89 3.58
C ILE A 128 10.03 12.61 4.03
N ILE A 129 9.80 11.51 3.34
CA ILE A 129 10.42 10.22 3.67
C ILE A 129 11.93 10.30 3.55
N HIS A 130 12.44 10.75 2.41
CA HIS A 130 13.87 10.64 2.11
C HIS A 130 14.73 11.75 2.70
N GLN A 131 14.18 12.96 2.86
CA GLN A 131 14.94 14.12 3.34
C GLN A 131 14.72 14.42 4.83
N VAL A 132 13.56 14.04 5.39
CA VAL A 132 13.24 14.33 6.79
C VAL A 132 13.33 13.07 7.65
N ILE A 133 12.58 12.01 7.33
CA ILE A 133 12.44 10.85 8.22
C ILE A 133 13.67 9.93 8.14
N THR A 134 14.05 9.51 6.93
CA THR A 134 15.10 8.51 6.72
C THR A 134 16.46 8.92 7.30
N PRO A 135 16.94 10.18 7.19
CA PRO A 135 18.21 10.57 7.81
C PRO A 135 18.20 10.44 9.33
N ALA A 136 17.09 10.81 9.98
CA ALA A 136 16.93 10.66 11.43
C ALA A 136 16.92 9.17 11.83
N PHE A 137 16.24 8.31 11.06
CA PHE A 137 16.18 6.87 11.30
C PHE A 137 17.54 6.20 11.13
N LYS A 138 18.32 6.57 10.12
CA LYS A 138 19.70 6.10 9.93
C LYS A 138 20.62 6.50 11.08
N ALA A 139 20.33 7.63 11.73
CA ALA A 139 21.05 8.08 12.93
C ALA A 139 20.53 7.43 14.22
N GLY A 140 19.52 6.54 14.16
CA GLY A 140 18.88 5.90 15.32
C GLY A 140 17.85 6.76 16.05
N ASN A 141 17.55 7.96 15.55
CA ASN A 141 16.66 8.93 16.19
C ASN A 141 15.21 8.73 15.71
N PHE A 142 14.61 7.57 15.99
CA PHE A 142 13.29 7.18 15.48
C PHE A 142 12.17 8.14 15.92
N SER A 143 12.10 8.44 17.21
CA SER A 143 11.08 9.32 17.76
C SER A 143 11.11 10.71 17.13
N LYS A 144 12.33 11.28 16.96
CA LYS A 144 12.54 12.57 16.27
C LYS A 144 12.12 12.49 14.81
N GLY A 145 12.54 11.44 14.07
CA GLY A 145 12.21 11.29 12.66
C GLY A 145 10.71 11.19 12.41
N ILE A 146 9.98 10.50 13.30
CA ILE A 146 8.52 10.43 13.23
C ILE A 146 7.89 11.80 13.50
N SER A 147 8.36 12.51 14.52
CA SER A 147 7.84 13.85 14.87
C SER A 147 8.08 14.85 13.75
N ASP A 148 9.30 14.93 13.25
CA ASP A 148 9.65 15.84 12.15
C ASP A 148 8.86 15.50 10.87
N GLY A 149 8.69 14.19 10.59
CA GLY A 149 7.92 13.71 9.45
C GLY A 149 6.45 14.11 9.53
N VAL A 150 5.82 13.98 10.70
CA VAL A 150 4.44 14.42 10.93
C VAL A 150 4.34 15.94 10.76
N SER A 151 5.24 16.72 11.36
CA SER A 151 5.23 18.18 11.21
C SER A 151 5.37 18.61 9.75
N ALA A 152 6.22 17.90 8.97
CA ALA A 152 6.36 18.13 7.53
C ALA A 152 5.07 17.78 6.76
N MET A 153 4.40 16.66 7.08
CA MET A 153 3.10 16.31 6.49
C MET A 153 2.06 17.41 6.75
N LEU A 154 1.95 17.86 7.99
CA LEU A 154 0.99 18.90 8.37
C LEU A 154 1.31 20.26 7.71
N LEU A 155 2.59 20.58 7.53
CA LEU A 155 3.04 21.78 6.82
C LEU A 155 2.57 21.75 5.35
N VAL A 156 2.79 20.63 4.67
CA VAL A 156 2.35 20.41 3.27
C VAL A 156 0.83 20.47 3.16
N LEU A 157 0.11 19.81 4.05
CA LEU A 157 -1.36 19.86 4.11
C LEU A 157 -1.89 21.27 4.41
N GLY A 158 -1.12 22.09 5.11
CA GLY A 158 -1.39 23.51 5.34
C GLY A 158 -1.13 24.41 4.13
N GLY A 159 -0.76 23.85 2.98
CA GLY A 159 -0.51 24.60 1.75
C GLY A 159 0.91 25.16 1.60
N ASN A 160 1.87 24.63 2.36
CA ASN A 160 3.29 24.99 2.30
C ASN A 160 4.12 23.79 1.81
N PRO A 161 4.20 23.53 0.49
CA PRO A 161 4.95 22.39 -0.04
C PRO A 161 6.44 22.53 0.28
N LEU A 162 7.09 21.39 0.47
CA LEU A 162 8.54 21.32 0.62
C LEU A 162 9.21 21.49 -0.75
N ASP A 163 10.42 22.02 -0.75
CA ASP A 163 11.23 22.12 -1.96
C ASP A 163 11.53 20.70 -2.46
N GLU A 164 10.95 20.37 -3.60
CA GLU A 164 11.30 19.13 -4.29
C GLU A 164 12.70 19.29 -4.87
N PRO A 165 13.61 18.28 -4.71
CA PRO A 165 14.85 18.31 -5.44
C PRO A 165 14.47 18.54 -6.90
N SER A 166 15.01 19.59 -7.52
CA SER A 166 14.84 19.76 -8.96
C SER A 166 15.24 18.42 -9.56
N ALA A 167 14.27 17.66 -10.03
CA ALA A 167 14.56 16.46 -10.79
C ALA A 167 15.42 16.99 -11.94
N ALA A 168 16.73 16.74 -11.89
CA ALA A 168 17.49 16.65 -13.10
C ALA A 168 16.70 15.61 -13.87
N TYR A 169 15.97 16.05 -14.87
CA TYR A 169 15.19 15.21 -15.76
C TYR A 169 16.24 14.39 -16.53
N ASP A 170 16.79 13.39 -15.80
CA ASP A 170 17.50 12.31 -16.41
C ASP A 170 16.41 11.52 -17.10
N GLY A 171 16.32 11.70 -18.42
CA GLY A 171 15.34 11.09 -19.30
C GLY A 171 15.37 9.57 -19.28
N GLY A 172 15.43 8.98 -18.10
CA GLY A 172 15.41 7.55 -17.77
C GLY A 172 14.04 6.92 -17.93
N GLY A 173 13.35 7.26 -19.01
CA GLY A 173 12.13 6.57 -19.44
C GLY A 173 12.40 5.30 -20.22
N GLU A 174 13.41 4.48 -19.89
CA GLU A 174 13.63 3.23 -20.64
C GLU A 174 14.32 2.11 -19.83
N ARG A 175 13.96 1.92 -18.56
CA ARG A 175 14.48 0.73 -17.85
C ARG A 175 13.89 -0.60 -18.32
N GLY A 176 12.84 -0.56 -19.15
CA GLY A 176 12.26 -1.77 -19.74
C GLY A 176 12.98 -2.27 -21.00
N SER A 177 13.66 -1.39 -21.73
CA SER A 177 14.33 -1.74 -22.98
C SER A 177 15.75 -2.28 -22.77
N GLU A 178 16.48 -1.78 -21.79
CA GLU A 178 17.90 -2.19 -21.58
C GLU A 178 18.09 -3.69 -21.30
N PHE A 179 17.12 -4.36 -20.66
CA PHE A 179 17.22 -5.80 -20.44
C PHE A 179 17.13 -6.58 -21.75
N PHE A 180 16.23 -6.17 -22.64
CA PHE A 180 16.04 -6.83 -23.95
C PHE A 180 17.14 -6.47 -24.94
N ASP A 181 17.68 -5.24 -24.87
CA ASP A 181 18.82 -4.82 -25.70
C ASP A 181 20.12 -5.56 -25.31
N ARG A 182 20.29 -5.82 -24.00
CA ARG A 182 21.45 -6.58 -23.52
C ARG A 182 21.32 -8.10 -23.74
N HIS A 183 20.10 -8.60 -23.93
CA HIS A 183 19.80 -10.01 -24.15
C HIS A 183 18.80 -10.22 -25.31
N PRO A 184 19.20 -9.96 -26.57
CA PRO A 184 18.30 -10.10 -27.71
C PRO A 184 17.73 -11.51 -27.87
N GLY A 185 18.43 -12.53 -27.33
CA GLY A 185 17.91 -13.91 -27.29
C GLY A 185 16.80 -14.16 -26.29
N ALA A 186 16.63 -13.29 -25.26
CA ALA A 186 15.60 -13.48 -24.24
C ALA A 186 14.18 -13.34 -24.82
N LEU A 187 13.98 -12.41 -25.74
CA LEU A 187 12.71 -12.20 -26.42
C LEU A 187 12.35 -13.39 -27.31
N VAL A 188 13.35 -13.90 -28.05
CA VAL A 188 13.18 -15.10 -28.90
C VAL A 188 12.86 -16.32 -28.01
N PHE A 189 13.55 -16.45 -26.88
CA PHE A 189 13.30 -17.54 -25.92
C PHE A 189 11.88 -17.47 -25.34
N LEU A 190 11.40 -16.30 -24.94
CA LEU A 190 10.05 -16.12 -24.42
C LEU A 190 8.98 -16.43 -25.48
N VAL A 191 9.19 -16.01 -26.72
CA VAL A 191 8.29 -16.32 -27.83
C VAL A 191 8.27 -17.83 -28.10
N LEU A 192 9.43 -18.48 -28.13
CA LEU A 192 9.50 -19.94 -28.29
C LEU A 192 8.83 -20.69 -27.14
N LEU A 193 9.06 -20.24 -25.90
CA LEU A 193 8.42 -20.81 -24.71
C LEU A 193 6.89 -20.68 -24.79
N PHE A 194 6.39 -19.53 -25.25
CA PHE A 194 4.96 -19.29 -25.48
C PHE A 194 4.37 -20.25 -26.52
N PHE A 195 5.04 -20.44 -27.68
CA PHE A 195 4.58 -21.38 -28.68
C PHE A 195 4.66 -22.84 -28.24
N VAL A 196 5.70 -23.20 -27.47
CA VAL A 196 5.83 -24.56 -26.87
C VAL A 196 4.70 -24.82 -25.88
N THR A 197 4.37 -23.82 -25.03
CA THR A 197 3.23 -23.95 -24.09
C THR A 197 1.91 -24.13 -24.82
N ILE A 198 1.64 -23.33 -25.86
CA ILE A 198 0.42 -23.49 -26.68
C ILE A 198 0.39 -24.88 -27.34
N PHE A 199 1.52 -25.31 -27.93
CA PHE A 199 1.61 -26.63 -28.56
C PHE A 199 1.37 -27.78 -27.58
N VAL A 200 1.94 -27.69 -26.38
CA VAL A 200 1.72 -28.69 -25.31
C VAL A 200 0.25 -28.66 -24.85
N CYS A 201 -0.35 -27.48 -24.69
CA CYS A 201 -1.76 -27.35 -24.33
C CYS A 201 -2.70 -27.92 -25.41
N GLN A 202 -2.33 -27.79 -26.70
CA GLN A 202 -3.07 -28.43 -27.81
C GLN A 202 -2.91 -29.94 -27.80
N LEU A 203 -1.68 -30.43 -27.55
CA LEU A 203 -1.40 -31.88 -27.50
C LEU A 203 -2.13 -32.55 -26.34
N LEU A 204 -2.32 -31.83 -25.21
CA LEU A 204 -3.04 -32.30 -24.03
C LEU A 204 -4.55 -32.08 -24.12
N GLY A 205 -5.06 -31.47 -25.20
CA GLY A 205 -6.49 -31.21 -25.41
C GLY A 205 -7.10 -30.18 -24.44
N ILE A 206 -6.28 -29.32 -23.84
CA ILE A 206 -6.71 -28.31 -22.85
C ILE A 206 -7.27 -27.07 -23.55
N LEU A 207 -6.84 -26.79 -24.81
CA LEU A 207 -7.36 -25.68 -25.59
C LEU A 207 -8.42 -26.21 -26.59
N PRO A 208 -9.65 -25.65 -26.59
CA PRO A 208 -10.64 -26.02 -27.58
C PRO A 208 -10.16 -25.57 -28.95
N SER A 209 -10.17 -26.52 -29.91
CA SER A 209 -9.92 -26.27 -31.34
C SER A 209 -10.94 -25.26 -31.83
N GLY A 210 -10.48 -24.08 -32.28
CA GLY A 210 -11.31 -22.96 -32.70
C GLY A 210 -12.20 -23.31 -33.88
N GLY A 211 -13.50 -23.43 -33.61
CA GLY A 211 -14.56 -23.37 -34.58
C GLY A 211 -15.25 -22.01 -34.43
N GLY A 212 -15.31 -21.24 -35.54
CA GLY A 212 -15.88 -19.91 -35.55
C GLY A 212 -17.37 -19.89 -35.22
N GLY A 213 -17.76 -18.90 -34.40
CA GLY A 213 -19.16 -18.61 -34.04
C GLY A 213 -19.29 -17.14 -33.66
N ARG A 214 -19.97 -16.40 -34.49
CA ARG A 214 -20.36 -15.00 -34.34
C ARG A 214 -21.37 -14.84 -33.21
N GLY A 215 -21.28 -13.75 -32.44
CA GLY A 215 -22.41 -12.98 -31.94
C GLY A 215 -22.72 -13.18 -30.46
N GLY A 216 -22.78 -12.06 -29.72
CA GLY A 216 -23.41 -11.98 -28.41
C GLY A 216 -22.88 -10.82 -27.54
N SER A 217 -23.40 -9.62 -27.80
CA SER A 217 -23.37 -8.49 -26.87
C SER A 217 -24.08 -8.89 -25.57
N GLY A 218 -23.40 -8.79 -24.43
CA GLY A 218 -23.98 -9.03 -23.12
C GLY A 218 -23.38 -8.10 -22.08
N GLY A 219 -24.22 -7.17 -21.59
CA GLY A 219 -23.87 -6.10 -20.67
C GLY A 219 -23.34 -6.58 -19.32
N PHE A 220 -22.36 -5.87 -18.80
CA PHE A 220 -21.89 -5.98 -17.42
C PHE A 220 -22.90 -5.28 -16.48
N GLY A 221 -23.69 -6.07 -15.80
CA GLY A 221 -24.50 -5.62 -14.68
C GLY A 221 -23.66 -5.40 -13.44
N GLY A 222 -23.69 -4.18 -12.90
CA GLY A 222 -23.04 -3.83 -11.66
C GLY A 222 -23.67 -4.56 -10.48
N GLY A 223 -22.88 -5.35 -9.73
CA GLY A 223 -23.21 -5.91 -8.44
C GLY A 223 -22.76 -4.96 -7.34
N GLY A 224 -23.71 -4.23 -6.74
CA GLY A 224 -23.47 -3.45 -5.55
C GLY A 224 -23.30 -4.38 -4.36
N PHE A 225 -22.14 -4.31 -3.69
CA PHE A 225 -21.93 -4.92 -2.39
C PHE A 225 -22.44 -3.96 -1.30
N GLY A 226 -23.54 -4.31 -0.69
CA GLY A 226 -24.13 -3.65 0.45
C GLY A 226 -23.20 -3.70 1.66
N GLY A 227 -22.82 -2.53 2.17
CA GLY A 227 -22.08 -2.35 3.40
C GLY A 227 -22.89 -2.76 4.61
N GLY A 228 -22.47 -3.79 5.33
CA GLY A 228 -22.95 -4.10 6.67
C GLY A 228 -22.35 -3.12 7.66
N GLY A 229 -23.16 -2.19 8.18
CA GLY A 229 -22.80 -1.31 9.27
C GLY A 229 -22.71 -2.11 10.57
N PHE A 230 -21.51 -2.16 11.18
CA PHE A 230 -21.36 -2.56 12.57
C PHE A 230 -21.41 -1.30 13.43
N GLY A 231 -22.59 -1.02 13.99
CA GLY A 231 -22.75 -0.11 15.09
C GLY A 231 -22.16 -0.72 16.35
N GLY A 232 -21.10 -0.13 16.88
CA GLY A 232 -20.51 -0.43 18.18
C GLY A 232 -20.45 0.84 19.01
N GLY A 233 -21.19 0.86 20.10
CA GLY A 233 -21.42 2.01 20.95
C GLY A 233 -20.27 2.38 21.85
N GLY A 234 -20.16 3.66 22.20
CA GLY A 234 -19.92 4.18 23.50
C GLY A 234 -18.52 4.09 24.09
N GLY A 235 -17.76 5.10 23.89
CA GLY A 235 -16.54 5.43 24.60
C GLY A 235 -15.76 6.42 23.76
N GLY A 236 -15.49 7.65 24.26
CA GLY A 236 -14.89 8.75 23.51
C GLY A 236 -13.50 8.45 22.92
N GLY A 237 -13.40 7.43 22.11
CA GLY A 237 -12.19 6.99 21.40
C GLY A 237 -12.15 7.59 20.00
N PHE A 238 -10.95 7.86 19.51
CA PHE A 238 -10.71 8.24 18.14
C PHE A 238 -11.16 7.10 17.21
N SER A 239 -11.89 7.44 16.16
CA SER A 239 -12.30 6.47 15.14
C SER A 239 -12.20 7.12 13.76
N GLY A 240 -11.96 6.29 12.73
CA GLY A 240 -12.00 6.73 11.35
C GLY A 240 -13.41 7.13 10.93
N GLY A 241 -13.53 8.12 10.06
CA GLY A 241 -14.77 8.67 9.53
C GLY A 241 -15.25 7.97 8.25
N GLY A 242 -14.64 6.85 7.85
CA GLY A 242 -15.03 6.05 6.67
C GLY A 242 -14.39 6.50 5.36
N GLY A 243 -13.25 7.15 5.42
CA GLY A 243 -12.46 7.54 4.24
C GLY A 243 -11.90 6.35 3.48
N SER A 244 -11.52 6.56 2.23
CA SER A 244 -10.98 5.55 1.32
C SER A 244 -9.60 5.94 0.81
N PHE A 245 -8.79 4.92 0.53
CA PHE A 245 -7.43 5.02 0.04
C PHE A 245 -7.30 4.29 -1.30
N GLY A 246 -6.44 4.81 -2.19
CA GLY A 246 -6.15 4.26 -3.52
C GLY A 246 -4.72 3.75 -3.68
N GLY A 247 -3.90 3.85 -2.62
CA GLY A 247 -2.48 3.52 -2.70
C GLY A 247 -1.59 4.71 -3.07
N GLY A 248 -2.13 5.94 -3.06
CA GLY A 248 -1.34 7.17 -3.19
C GLY A 248 -0.36 7.35 -2.03
N GLY A 249 0.68 8.16 -2.24
CA GLY A 249 1.74 8.38 -1.27
C GLY A 249 3.09 7.81 -1.71
N SER A 250 4.01 7.62 -0.78
CA SER A 250 5.36 7.12 -1.07
C SER A 250 5.87 6.17 0.00
N SER A 251 6.81 5.32 -0.38
CA SER A 251 7.47 4.36 0.51
C SER A 251 8.99 4.59 0.55
N GLY A 252 9.61 4.18 1.65
CA GLY A 252 11.06 4.22 1.80
C GLY A 252 11.57 3.22 2.82
N GLY A 253 12.89 3.27 3.06
CA GLY A 253 13.55 2.42 4.06
C GLY A 253 14.79 3.10 4.62
N TRP A 254 15.36 2.52 5.71
CA TRP A 254 16.53 3.04 6.40
C TRP A 254 17.52 1.95 6.79
#